data_a7f845201e5d4780b7e0cb9cc8b5e22c
#
_entry.id   a7f845201e5d4780b7e0cb9cc8b5e22c
#
_cell.length_a   1.000
_cell.length_b   1.000
_cell.length_c   1.000
_cell.angle_alpha   90.00
_cell.angle_beta   90.00
_cell.angle_gamma   90.00
#
_symmetry.space_group_name_H-M   'P 1'
#
loop_
_entity.id
_entity.type
_entity.pdbx_description
1 polymer ?
#
loop_
_entity_poly.entity_id
_entity_poly.type
_entity_poly.pdbx_seq_one_letter_code
_entity_poly.pdbx_strand_id
1 'polypeptide(L)'
;MRFVYIKALVFFSLISCTNINFLLDEGVGSDFLKNKTSVYISGWDNPIIKEMFFFKFGNASDKKFLLSAKITETQTKRSVGVNQVAKKIDYKITVDYVLSDIGKKCSDVLNKQTSRFSFTPKSSGFNFASDVLFDDLLKGAILENLNNFVAFANNKIQPQNCLNED
;
A
#
# COMPACT_ATOMS: atom_id res chain seq x y z
N MET A 1 -14.91 -12.45 -55.64
CA MET A 1 -14.94 -11.18 -54.89
C MET A 1 -15.45 -11.28 -53.42
N ARG A 2 -16.35 -12.20 -53.07
CA ARG A 2 -16.86 -12.33 -51.67
C ARG A 2 -15.84 -12.76 -50.62
N PHE A 3 -14.84 -13.56 -50.97
CA PHE A 3 -13.79 -14.08 -50.05
C PHE A 3 -12.77 -13.01 -49.63
N VAL A 4 -12.56 -11.96 -50.38
CA VAL A 4 -11.61 -10.90 -50.08
C VAL A 4 -12.13 -10.02 -48.95
N TYR A 5 -13.46 -9.74 -48.93
CA TYR A 5 -14.09 -8.91 -47.88
C TYR A 5 -14.11 -9.58 -46.52
N ILE A 6 -14.21 -10.93 -46.47
CA ILE A 6 -14.20 -11.66 -45.18
C ILE A 6 -12.78 -11.63 -44.57
N LYS A 7 -11.71 -11.74 -45.36
CA LYS A 7 -10.34 -11.63 -44.89
C LYS A 7 -9.99 -10.22 -44.42
N ALA A 8 -10.51 -9.18 -45.06
CA ALA A 8 -10.33 -7.80 -44.66
C ALA A 8 -11.06 -7.49 -43.34
N LEU A 9 -12.26 -8.04 -43.12
CA LEU A 9 -13.03 -7.84 -41.88
C LEU A 9 -12.37 -8.50 -40.66
N VAL A 10 -11.75 -9.68 -40.82
CA VAL A 10 -11.02 -10.36 -39.75
C VAL A 10 -9.73 -9.62 -39.37
N PHE A 11 -9.08 -8.96 -40.35
CA PHE A 11 -7.86 -8.20 -40.07
C PHE A 11 -8.14 -6.88 -39.34
N PHE A 12 -9.31 -6.30 -39.53
CA PHE A 12 -9.71 -5.06 -38.86
C PHE A 12 -10.13 -5.27 -37.39
N SER A 13 -10.57 -6.48 -37.03
CA SER A 13 -10.95 -6.81 -35.65
C SER A 13 -9.75 -7.06 -34.72
N LEU A 14 -8.53 -7.23 -35.25
CA LEU A 14 -7.31 -7.46 -34.46
C LEU A 14 -6.58 -6.16 -34.06
N ILE A 15 -7.00 -5.00 -34.59
CA ILE A 15 -6.34 -3.72 -34.30
C ILE A 15 -6.99 -3.01 -33.07
N SER A 16 -8.08 -3.56 -32.56
CA SER A 16 -8.91 -2.92 -31.50
C SER A 16 -8.39 -3.12 -30.06
N CYS A 17 -7.25 -3.78 -29.84
CA CYS A 17 -6.74 -4.07 -28.48
C CYS A 17 -5.40 -3.39 -28.15
N THR A 18 -5.05 -2.24 -28.76
CA THR A 18 -3.72 -1.64 -28.54
C THR A 18 -3.68 -0.53 -27.49
N ASN A 19 -4.72 -0.32 -26.68
CA ASN A 19 -4.70 0.64 -25.60
C ASN A 19 -5.19 0.05 -24.26
N ILE A 20 -4.78 -1.19 -23.95
CA ILE A 20 -4.74 -1.59 -22.55
C ILE A 20 -3.42 -1.02 -22.02
N ASN A 21 -3.43 0.24 -21.65
CA ASN A 21 -2.51 0.74 -20.67
C ASN A 21 -2.84 -0.03 -19.40
N PHE A 22 -2.06 -1.09 -19.12
CA PHE A 22 -1.96 -1.58 -17.77
C PHE A 22 -1.52 -0.37 -16.95
N LEU A 23 -2.44 0.16 -16.16
CA LEU A 23 -2.15 1.08 -15.05
C LEU A 23 -1.40 0.32 -13.94
N LEU A 24 -0.32 -0.35 -14.30
CA LEU A 24 0.87 -0.50 -13.48
C LEU A 24 1.70 0.77 -13.65
N ASP A 25 0.99 1.89 -13.85
CA ASP A 25 1.62 3.19 -13.73
C ASP A 25 2.06 3.28 -12.27
N GLU A 26 3.37 3.21 -12.09
CA GLU A 26 4.00 3.53 -10.82
C GLU A 26 3.49 4.95 -10.49
N GLY A 27 2.37 4.95 -9.80
CA GLY A 27 1.47 6.02 -9.43
C GLY A 27 1.94 7.44 -9.73
N VAL A 28 1.20 8.09 -10.59
CA VAL A 28 1.09 9.56 -10.73
C VAL A 28 0.83 10.23 -9.36
N GLY A 29 1.36 9.80 -8.30
CA GLY A 29 1.16 10.35 -6.96
C GLY A 29 2.27 10.06 -5.98
N SER A 30 3.12 9.05 -6.25
CA SER A 30 4.13 8.64 -5.28
C SER A 30 5.40 9.49 -5.29
N ASP A 31 5.71 10.16 -6.38
CA ASP A 31 7.00 10.84 -6.56
C ASP A 31 7.17 12.09 -5.70
N PHE A 32 6.08 12.76 -5.30
CA PHE A 32 6.22 13.99 -4.54
C PHE A 32 6.71 13.74 -3.09
N LEU A 33 6.38 12.59 -2.50
CA LEU A 33 6.83 12.20 -1.15
C LEU A 33 8.14 11.40 -1.16
N LYS A 34 8.46 10.72 -2.27
CA LYS A 34 9.63 9.86 -2.38
C LYS A 34 10.92 10.67 -2.25
N ASN A 35 11.86 10.20 -1.42
CA ASN A 35 13.15 10.84 -1.11
C ASN A 35 13.05 12.25 -0.47
N LYS A 36 11.82 12.70 -0.13
CA LYS A 36 11.57 14.01 0.50
C LYS A 36 10.91 13.88 1.86
N THR A 37 10.54 12.66 2.27
CA THR A 37 9.79 12.41 3.50
C THR A 37 10.66 11.71 4.53
N SER A 38 10.86 12.35 5.68
CA SER A 38 11.38 11.68 6.87
C SER A 38 10.27 10.87 7.52
N VAL A 39 10.50 9.58 7.78
CA VAL A 39 9.49 8.69 8.33
C VAL A 39 9.83 8.33 9.77
N TYR A 40 8.86 8.47 10.66
CA TYR A 40 8.90 7.99 12.04
C TYR A 40 7.81 6.94 12.24
N ILE A 41 8.20 5.72 12.62
CA ILE A 41 7.30 4.58 12.80
C ILE A 41 7.23 4.24 14.29
N SER A 42 6.03 4.03 14.80
CA SER A 42 5.76 3.63 16.19
C SER A 42 4.67 2.55 16.26
N GLY A 43 4.56 1.88 17.39
CA GLY A 43 3.57 0.83 17.63
C GLY A 43 4.11 -0.55 17.31
N TRP A 44 3.41 -1.36 16.48
CA TRP A 44 3.84 -2.72 16.17
C TRP A 44 5.18 -2.73 15.41
N ASP A 45 6.22 -3.24 16.09
CA ASP A 45 7.57 -3.32 15.52
C ASP A 45 7.74 -4.61 14.74
N ASN A 46 7.77 -4.48 13.41
CA ASN A 46 8.02 -5.57 12.47
C ASN A 46 8.98 -5.09 11.37
N PRO A 47 10.07 -5.84 11.08
CA PRO A 47 11.07 -5.42 10.10
C PRO A 47 10.49 -5.24 8.69
N ILE A 48 9.49 -6.05 8.29
CA ILE A 48 8.81 -5.94 7.00
C ILE A 48 8.13 -4.57 6.85
N ILE A 49 7.54 -4.04 7.92
CA ILE A 49 6.91 -2.73 7.88
C ILE A 49 7.94 -1.65 7.57
N LYS A 50 9.09 -1.67 8.26
CA LYS A 50 10.18 -0.71 8.02
C LYS A 50 10.70 -0.82 6.59
N GLU A 51 10.86 -2.04 6.07
CA GLU A 51 11.25 -2.30 4.68
C GLU A 51 10.26 -1.68 3.69
N MET A 52 8.95 -1.88 3.89
CA MET A 52 7.91 -1.36 2.98
C MET A 52 7.81 0.16 3.02
N PHE A 53 7.96 0.78 4.19
CA PHE A 53 8.03 2.24 4.32
C PHE A 53 9.26 2.79 3.61
N PHE A 54 10.43 2.16 3.80
CA PHE A 54 11.65 2.54 3.09
C PHE A 54 11.52 2.38 1.58
N PHE A 55 10.93 1.29 1.12
CA PHE A 55 10.66 1.06 -0.30
C PHE A 55 9.77 2.15 -0.90
N LYS A 56 8.72 2.57 -0.16
CA LYS A 56 7.74 3.55 -0.65
C LYS A 56 8.28 4.98 -0.62
N PHE A 57 8.92 5.38 0.47
CA PHE A 57 9.36 6.77 0.68
C PHE A 57 10.84 7.00 0.36
N GLY A 58 11.64 5.95 0.28
CA GLY A 58 13.08 6.03 0.02
C GLY A 58 13.86 6.64 1.20
N ASN A 59 15.07 7.10 0.89
CA ASN A 59 15.91 7.79 1.85
C ASN A 59 15.76 9.31 1.66
N ALA A 60 15.33 10.02 2.68
CA ALA A 60 15.08 11.45 2.60
C ALA A 60 16.39 12.23 2.48
N SER A 61 16.75 12.61 1.25
CA SER A 61 17.87 13.49 0.94
C SER A 61 17.50 14.98 1.06
N ASP A 62 16.25 15.31 0.73
CA ASP A 62 15.66 16.66 0.83
C ASP A 62 14.40 16.56 1.70
N LYS A 63 14.56 16.83 3.01
CA LYS A 63 13.50 16.66 4.00
C LYS A 63 12.48 17.79 3.91
N LYS A 64 11.45 17.62 3.11
CA LYS A 64 10.31 18.55 3.00
C LYS A 64 9.13 18.14 3.88
N PHE A 65 8.97 16.85 4.09
CA PHE A 65 7.85 16.29 4.84
C PHE A 65 8.33 15.45 6.03
N LEU A 66 7.56 15.49 7.10
CA LEU A 66 7.68 14.57 8.24
C LEU A 66 6.43 13.70 8.30
N LEU A 67 6.59 12.39 8.15
CA LEU A 67 5.53 11.41 8.28
C LEU A 67 5.68 10.65 9.59
N SER A 68 4.70 10.79 10.47
CA SER A 68 4.55 9.92 11.64
C SER A 68 3.50 8.85 11.34
N ALA A 69 3.83 7.58 11.56
CA ALA A 69 2.95 6.45 11.36
C ALA A 69 2.88 5.60 12.63
N LYS A 70 1.69 5.54 13.25
CA LYS A 70 1.43 4.68 14.40
C LYS A 70 0.70 3.43 13.94
N ILE A 71 1.33 2.26 14.10
CA ILE A 71 0.83 0.99 13.60
C ILE A 71 0.23 0.18 14.74
N THR A 72 -1.00 -0.28 14.52
CA THR A 72 -1.73 -1.14 15.45
C THR A 72 -2.12 -2.43 14.72
N GLU A 73 -1.71 -3.56 15.27
CA GLU A 73 -2.10 -4.89 14.82
C GLU A 73 -3.21 -5.43 15.71
N THR A 74 -4.16 -6.12 15.09
CA THR A 74 -5.20 -6.89 15.79
C THR A 74 -5.35 -8.25 15.13
N GLN A 75 -5.31 -9.31 15.92
CA GLN A 75 -5.48 -10.69 15.45
C GLN A 75 -6.81 -11.26 15.93
N THR A 76 -7.52 -11.97 15.05
CA THR A 76 -8.71 -12.73 15.40
C THR A 76 -8.54 -14.18 14.97
N LYS A 77 -8.47 -15.09 15.94
CA LYS A 77 -8.36 -16.52 15.68
C LYS A 77 -9.73 -17.09 15.33
N ARG A 78 -9.83 -17.75 14.17
CA ARG A 78 -11.05 -18.43 13.72
C ARG A 78 -10.85 -19.94 13.68
N SER A 79 -11.92 -20.68 13.99
CA SER A 79 -11.95 -22.15 13.92
C SER A 79 -10.78 -22.79 14.69
N VAL A 80 -10.84 -22.74 16.00
CA VAL A 80 -9.89 -23.43 16.88
C VAL A 80 -10.21 -24.93 16.84
N GLY A 81 -9.23 -25.77 16.48
CA GLY A 81 -9.35 -27.23 16.49
C GLY A 81 -9.38 -27.81 17.90
N VAL A 82 -9.65 -29.11 18.03
CA VAL A 82 -9.68 -29.84 19.30
C VAL A 82 -8.37 -29.73 20.09
N ASN A 83 -7.27 -29.57 19.39
CA ASN A 83 -5.91 -29.34 19.93
C ASN A 83 -5.58 -27.86 20.20
N GLN A 84 -6.57 -26.97 20.23
CA GLN A 84 -6.45 -25.52 20.44
C GLN A 84 -5.60 -24.76 19.39
N VAL A 85 -5.27 -25.40 18.26
CA VAL A 85 -4.57 -24.73 17.16
C VAL A 85 -5.59 -23.97 16.29
N ALA A 86 -5.35 -22.69 16.08
CA ALA A 86 -6.19 -21.89 15.18
C ALA A 86 -6.00 -22.37 13.73
N LYS A 87 -7.12 -22.71 13.05
CA LYS A 87 -7.10 -23.07 11.63
C LYS A 87 -6.92 -21.87 10.72
N LYS A 88 -7.35 -20.71 11.17
CA LYS A 88 -7.25 -19.44 10.43
C LYS A 88 -7.07 -18.27 11.40
N ILE A 89 -6.19 -17.36 11.06
CA ILE A 89 -5.99 -16.13 11.81
C ILE A 89 -6.24 -14.97 10.85
N ASP A 90 -7.17 -14.09 11.23
CA ASP A 90 -7.41 -12.85 10.51
C ASP A 90 -6.58 -11.74 11.17
N TYR A 91 -5.80 -11.04 10.37
CA TYR A 91 -5.01 -9.88 10.75
C TYR A 91 -5.70 -8.62 10.25
N LYS A 92 -5.77 -7.64 11.14
CA LYS A 92 -6.19 -6.27 10.83
C LYS A 92 -5.05 -5.34 11.22
N ILE A 93 -4.53 -4.60 10.25
CA ILE A 93 -3.46 -3.63 10.45
C ILE A 93 -4.07 -2.24 10.25
N THR A 94 -4.00 -1.44 11.29
CA THR A 94 -4.46 -0.05 11.27
C THR A 94 -3.25 0.85 11.42
N VAL A 95 -3.13 1.84 10.53
CA VAL A 95 -2.07 2.84 10.57
C VAL A 95 -2.71 4.22 10.67
N ASP A 96 -2.37 4.93 11.74
CA ASP A 96 -2.71 6.34 11.91
C ASP A 96 -1.53 7.16 11.40
N TYR A 97 -1.76 7.94 10.34
CA TYR A 97 -0.77 8.78 9.66
C TYR A 97 -0.93 10.24 10.04
N VAL A 98 0.19 10.90 10.29
CA VAL A 98 0.30 12.34 10.41
C VAL A 98 1.40 12.80 9.48
N LEU A 99 1.06 13.58 8.46
CA LEU A 99 2.02 14.14 7.50
C LEU A 99 2.06 15.65 7.65
N SER A 100 3.24 16.17 8.00
CA SER A 100 3.51 17.58 8.20
C SER A 100 4.46 18.10 7.12
N ASP A 101 4.22 19.30 6.58
CA ASP A 101 5.16 20.02 5.71
C ASP A 101 6.11 20.85 6.58
N ILE A 102 7.42 20.56 6.52
CA ILE A 102 8.44 21.20 7.37
C ILE A 102 8.64 22.68 6.99
N GLY A 103 8.43 23.01 5.71
CA GLY A 103 8.72 24.36 5.17
C GLY A 103 7.53 25.31 5.16
N LYS A 104 6.32 24.80 5.34
CA LYS A 104 5.07 25.56 5.27
C LYS A 104 4.31 25.43 6.57
N LYS A 105 3.72 26.54 7.03
CA LYS A 105 2.78 26.54 8.17
C LYS A 105 1.39 26.02 7.73
N CYS A 106 1.36 24.88 7.02
CA CYS A 106 0.12 24.23 6.61
C CYS A 106 -0.35 23.27 7.70
N SER A 107 -1.67 23.06 7.78
CA SER A 107 -2.25 22.08 8.69
C SER A 107 -1.73 20.67 8.38
N ASP A 108 -1.49 19.86 9.40
CA ASP A 108 -1.09 18.47 9.25
C ASP A 108 -2.17 17.67 8.51
N VAL A 109 -1.74 16.82 7.60
CA VAL A 109 -2.63 15.86 6.93
C VAL A 109 -2.78 14.64 7.80
N LEU A 110 -3.95 14.49 8.41
CA LEU A 110 -4.30 13.33 9.23
C LEU A 110 -5.06 12.30 8.39
N ASN A 111 -4.67 11.04 8.47
CA ASN A 111 -5.34 9.96 7.79
C ASN A 111 -5.23 8.65 8.57
N LYS A 112 -6.27 7.82 8.47
CA LYS A 112 -6.29 6.49 9.08
C LYS A 112 -6.62 5.46 8.02
N GLN A 113 -5.73 4.52 7.80
CA GLN A 113 -5.89 3.42 6.86
C GLN A 113 -5.97 2.09 7.59
N THR A 114 -6.75 1.17 7.03
CA THR A 114 -6.87 -0.18 7.58
C THR A 114 -6.80 -1.20 6.45
N SER A 115 -5.86 -2.11 6.54
CA SER A 115 -5.73 -3.28 5.67
C SER A 115 -5.98 -4.57 6.44
N ARG A 116 -6.36 -5.65 5.72
CA ARG A 116 -6.69 -6.94 6.33
C ARG A 116 -6.18 -8.06 5.45
N PHE A 117 -5.70 -9.12 6.10
CA PHE A 117 -5.42 -10.39 5.43
C PHE A 117 -5.70 -11.56 6.35
N SER A 118 -5.82 -12.74 5.78
CA SER A 118 -6.04 -13.98 6.53
C SER A 118 -4.90 -14.93 6.28
N PHE A 119 -4.44 -15.58 7.33
CA PHE A 119 -3.36 -16.53 7.31
C PHE A 119 -3.80 -17.85 7.93
N THR A 120 -3.40 -18.97 7.32
CA THR A 120 -3.64 -20.32 7.84
C THR A 120 -2.31 -20.92 8.26
N PRO A 121 -2.00 -20.96 9.58
CA PRO A 121 -0.77 -21.58 10.05
C PRO A 121 -0.78 -23.08 9.78
N LYS A 122 0.34 -23.66 9.40
CA LYS A 122 0.49 -25.10 9.31
C LYS A 122 0.63 -25.70 10.71
N SER A 123 -0.09 -26.76 10.99
CA SER A 123 -0.13 -27.40 12.32
C SER A 123 1.03 -28.36 12.58
N SER A 124 1.81 -28.76 11.56
CA SER A 124 2.94 -29.70 11.69
C SER A 124 3.89 -29.61 10.50
N GLY A 125 5.18 -29.89 10.73
CA GLY A 125 6.24 -29.92 9.73
C GLY A 125 7.09 -28.64 9.68
N PHE A 126 8.00 -28.54 8.71
CA PHE A 126 8.82 -27.35 8.52
C PHE A 126 7.97 -26.15 8.17
N ASN A 127 8.00 -25.12 9.01
CA ASN A 127 7.14 -23.92 8.91
C ASN A 127 7.61 -22.90 7.86
N PHE A 128 8.77 -23.11 7.22
CA PHE A 128 9.37 -22.15 6.29
C PHE A 128 8.40 -21.60 5.23
N ALA A 129 7.67 -22.49 4.55
CA ALA A 129 6.71 -22.04 3.51
C ALA A 129 5.51 -21.26 4.10
N SER A 130 5.20 -21.47 5.38
CA SER A 130 4.17 -20.75 6.11
C SER A 130 4.63 -19.34 6.47
N ASP A 131 5.89 -19.21 6.89
CA ASP A 131 6.48 -17.92 7.26
C ASP A 131 6.64 -17.03 6.04
N VAL A 132 7.13 -17.56 4.91
CA VAL A 132 7.21 -16.83 3.64
C VAL A 132 5.83 -16.34 3.18
N LEU A 133 4.79 -17.19 3.28
CA LEU A 133 3.44 -16.79 2.90
C LEU A 133 2.90 -15.67 3.81
N PHE A 134 3.16 -15.73 5.11
CA PHE A 134 2.77 -14.68 6.04
C PHE A 134 3.44 -13.36 5.70
N ASP A 135 4.74 -13.37 5.43
CA ASP A 135 5.52 -12.20 5.07
C ASP A 135 5.01 -11.55 3.79
N ASP A 136 4.70 -12.35 2.77
CA ASP A 136 4.16 -11.84 1.50
C ASP A 136 2.77 -11.22 1.67
N LEU A 137 1.89 -11.83 2.48
CA LEU A 137 0.57 -11.28 2.80
C LEU A 137 0.69 -9.97 3.59
N LEU A 138 1.62 -9.91 4.53
CA LEU A 138 1.91 -8.70 5.30
C LEU A 138 2.46 -7.59 4.40
N LYS A 139 3.43 -7.89 3.53
CA LYS A 139 3.96 -6.94 2.53
C LYS A 139 2.84 -6.36 1.66
N GLY A 140 1.98 -7.22 1.11
CA GLY A 140 0.84 -6.80 0.30
C GLY A 140 -0.11 -5.88 1.07
N ALA A 141 -0.47 -6.24 2.29
CA ALA A 141 -1.36 -5.45 3.13
C ALA A 141 -0.77 -4.08 3.52
N ILE A 142 0.53 -4.00 3.79
CA ILE A 142 1.21 -2.74 4.09
C ILE A 142 1.33 -1.87 2.84
N LEU A 143 1.67 -2.44 1.68
CA LEU A 143 1.75 -1.70 0.42
C LEU A 143 0.40 -1.11 0.02
N GLU A 144 -0.70 -1.87 0.14
CA GLU A 144 -2.04 -1.36 -0.08
C GLU A 144 -2.35 -0.17 0.83
N ASN A 145 -2.05 -0.31 2.13
CA ASN A 145 -2.25 0.72 3.13
C ASN A 145 -1.48 2.02 2.77
N LEU A 146 -0.20 1.89 2.41
CA LEU A 146 0.66 2.99 2.00
C LEU A 146 0.19 3.66 0.71
N ASN A 147 -0.24 2.87 -0.28
CA ASN A 147 -0.74 3.41 -1.56
C ASN A 147 -2.02 4.23 -1.34
N ASN A 148 -2.94 3.74 -0.52
CA ASN A 148 -4.16 4.45 -0.16
C ASN A 148 -3.86 5.75 0.58
N PHE A 149 -2.88 5.73 1.52
CA PHE A 149 -2.44 6.94 2.21
C PHE A 149 -1.82 7.95 1.24
N VAL A 150 -0.91 7.53 0.35
CA VAL A 150 -0.26 8.43 -0.62
C VAL A 150 -1.28 9.04 -1.58
N ALA A 151 -2.25 8.26 -2.07
CA ALA A 151 -3.33 8.77 -2.90
C ALA A 151 -4.18 9.81 -2.16
N PHE A 152 -4.48 9.58 -0.89
CA PHE A 152 -5.18 10.55 -0.04
C PHE A 152 -4.36 11.83 0.16
N ALA A 153 -3.07 11.71 0.49
CA ALA A 153 -2.18 12.83 0.72
C ALA A 153 -2.03 13.72 -0.53
N ASN A 154 -1.90 13.10 -1.72
CA ASN A 154 -1.85 13.83 -2.99
C ASN A 154 -3.06 14.73 -3.22
N ASN A 155 -4.24 14.26 -2.83
CA ASN A 155 -5.47 15.04 -3.00
C ASN A 155 -5.59 16.17 -1.97
N LYS A 156 -4.88 16.08 -0.83
CA LYS A 156 -4.96 17.06 0.25
C LYS A 156 -3.85 18.11 0.22
N ILE A 157 -2.65 17.75 -0.25
CA ILE A 157 -1.51 18.67 -0.35
C ILE A 157 -1.54 19.43 -1.69
N GLN A 158 -2.69 19.94 -2.10
CA GLN A 158 -2.71 20.88 -3.22
C GLN A 158 -2.23 22.27 -2.75
N PRO A 159 -1.42 22.99 -3.56
CA PRO A 159 -0.87 24.30 -3.17
C PRO A 159 -1.91 25.33 -2.75
N GLN A 160 -3.15 25.14 -3.16
CA GLN A 160 -4.26 26.06 -2.87
C GLN A 160 -4.78 25.97 -1.43
N ASN A 161 -4.54 24.88 -0.71
CA ASN A 161 -5.07 24.71 0.65
C ASN A 161 -4.18 25.33 1.74
N CYS A 162 -3.00 25.83 1.37
CA CYS A 162 -2.06 26.46 2.30
C CYS A 162 -2.08 28.01 2.24
N LEU A 163 -2.95 28.63 1.45
CA LEU A 163 -2.94 30.07 1.17
C LEU A 163 -3.92 30.91 2.01
N ASN A 164 -4.70 30.30 2.90
CA ASN A 164 -5.79 31.01 3.59
C ASN A 164 -5.69 31.04 5.12
N GLU A 165 -4.49 31.14 5.69
CA GLU A 165 -4.33 31.52 7.10
C GLU A 165 -3.41 32.75 7.17
N ASP A 166 -3.97 33.90 6.81
CA ASP A 166 -3.52 35.22 7.25
C ASP A 166 -4.31 35.64 8.50
#